data_4a4a38672f77a6bd487e6b4746d94f08
#
_entry.id   4a4a38672f77a6bd487e6b4746d94f08
#
_cell.length_a   1.000
_cell.length_b   1.000
_cell.length_c   1.000
_cell.angle_alpha   90.00
_cell.angle_beta   90.00
_cell.angle_gamma   90.00
#
_symmetry.space_group_name_H-M   'P 1'
#
loop_
_entity.id
_entity.type
_entity.pdbx_description
1 polymer ?
#
loop_
_entity_poly.entity_id
_entity_poly.type
_entity_poly.pdbx_seq_one_letter_code
_entity_poly.pdbx_strand_id
1 'polypeptide(L)'
;MAYVFDLERSAKALRLNRFLHSLTRKGMRELFLQDPDVAMKGLTPEEKSMVKRLDWKAMQDYGASFFCLEKLARTKGVSNPEMVAHFRGETLETFLKTRRVPGAR
;
A
#
# COMPACT_ATOMS: atom_id res chain seq x y z
N MET A 1 -10.93 -26.38 -0.31
CA MET A 1 -9.67 -26.37 -1.05
C MET A 1 -9.05 -24.99 -1.05
N ALA A 2 -7.80 -24.97 -0.73
CA ALA A 2 -7.07 -23.69 -0.72
C ALA A 2 -7.00 -23.04 -2.08
N TYR A 3 -7.03 -23.82 -3.14
CA TYR A 3 -6.91 -23.26 -4.49
C TYR A 3 -8.02 -22.31 -4.85
N VAL A 4 -9.25 -22.62 -4.45
CA VAL A 4 -10.37 -21.75 -4.79
C VAL A 4 -10.25 -20.42 -4.07
N PHE A 5 -9.89 -20.44 -2.80
CA PHE A 5 -9.64 -19.22 -2.05
C PHE A 5 -8.49 -18.42 -2.63
N ASP A 6 -7.41 -19.11 -3.00
CA ASP A 6 -6.24 -18.46 -3.53
C ASP A 6 -6.53 -17.76 -4.85
N LEU A 7 -7.35 -18.37 -5.70
CA LEU A 7 -7.72 -17.74 -6.97
C LEU A 7 -8.54 -16.48 -6.75
N GLU A 8 -9.51 -16.54 -5.86
CA GLU A 8 -10.34 -15.40 -5.54
C GLU A 8 -9.53 -14.27 -4.93
N ARG A 9 -8.70 -14.63 -3.96
CA ARG A 9 -7.82 -13.69 -3.31
C ARG A 9 -6.84 -13.07 -4.30
N SER A 10 -6.30 -13.89 -5.20
CA SER A 10 -5.36 -13.41 -6.22
C SER A 10 -6.03 -12.45 -7.18
N ALA A 11 -7.28 -12.69 -7.54
CA ALA A 11 -7.99 -11.78 -8.45
C ALA A 11 -8.21 -10.42 -7.79
N LYS A 12 -8.58 -10.41 -6.51
CA LYS A 12 -8.74 -9.17 -5.76
C LYS A 12 -7.42 -8.44 -5.61
N ALA A 13 -6.38 -9.19 -5.24
CA ALA A 13 -5.06 -8.63 -5.08
C ALA A 13 -4.52 -8.07 -6.38
N LEU A 14 -4.79 -8.74 -7.49
CA LEU A 14 -4.35 -8.28 -8.80
C LEU A 14 -4.97 -6.93 -9.15
N ARG A 15 -6.25 -6.76 -8.86
CA ARG A 15 -6.92 -5.49 -9.13
C ARG A 15 -6.28 -4.36 -8.33
N LEU A 16 -6.07 -4.58 -7.03
CA LEU A 16 -5.44 -3.56 -6.19
C LEU A 16 -4.00 -3.31 -6.63
N ASN A 17 -3.24 -4.37 -6.87
CA ASN A 17 -1.84 -4.24 -7.29
C ASN A 17 -1.70 -3.52 -8.63
N ARG A 18 -2.62 -3.75 -9.54
CA ARG A 18 -2.61 -3.05 -10.83
C ARG A 18 -2.79 -1.56 -10.64
N PHE A 19 -3.72 -1.17 -9.77
CA PHE A 19 -3.90 0.25 -9.49
C PHE A 19 -2.64 0.83 -8.88
N LEU A 20 -2.10 0.18 -7.84
CA LEU A 20 -0.90 0.67 -7.17
C LEU A 20 0.29 0.79 -8.13
N HIS A 21 0.45 -0.21 -8.99
CA HIS A 21 1.52 -0.19 -9.98
C HIS A 21 1.35 0.97 -10.98
N SER A 22 0.11 1.33 -11.29
CA SER A 22 -0.14 2.43 -12.21
C SER A 22 0.41 3.75 -11.70
N LEU A 23 0.65 3.86 -10.40
CA LEU A 23 1.23 5.05 -9.80
C LEU A 23 2.72 5.25 -10.13
N THR A 24 3.31 4.32 -10.90
CA THR A 24 4.64 4.54 -11.46
C THR A 24 4.60 5.61 -12.53
N ARG A 25 3.43 5.87 -13.09
CA ARG A 25 3.26 6.88 -14.14
C ARG A 25 2.90 8.22 -13.54
N LYS A 26 3.58 9.25 -13.98
CA LYS A 26 3.36 10.59 -13.48
C LYS A 26 1.92 11.06 -13.61
N GLY A 27 1.31 10.81 -14.77
CA GLY A 27 -0.08 11.21 -15.00
C GLY A 27 -1.05 10.59 -14.02
N MET A 28 -0.83 9.32 -13.66
CA MET A 28 -1.68 8.63 -12.69
C MET A 28 -1.45 9.18 -11.29
N ARG A 29 -0.22 9.50 -10.93
CA ARG A 29 0.06 10.11 -9.63
C ARG A 29 -0.65 11.45 -9.49
N GLU A 30 -0.58 12.25 -10.53
CA GLU A 30 -1.23 13.56 -10.53
C GLU A 30 -2.74 13.41 -10.41
N LEU A 31 -3.31 12.48 -11.19
CA LEU A 31 -4.75 12.23 -11.13
C LEU A 31 -5.16 11.76 -9.74
N PHE A 32 -4.39 10.83 -9.16
CA PHE A 32 -4.69 10.31 -7.83
C PHE A 32 -4.68 11.41 -6.77
N LEU A 33 -3.70 12.30 -6.84
CA LEU A 33 -3.62 13.41 -5.88
C LEU A 33 -4.72 14.44 -6.07
N GLN A 34 -5.14 14.65 -7.31
CA GLN A 34 -6.15 15.63 -7.65
C GLN A 34 -7.57 15.10 -7.45
N ASP A 35 -7.81 13.87 -7.91
CA ASP A 35 -9.13 13.26 -7.82
C ASP A 35 -8.96 11.75 -7.58
N PRO A 36 -8.77 11.35 -6.32
CA PRO A 36 -8.53 9.94 -6.00
C PRO A 36 -9.66 9.02 -6.42
N ASP A 37 -10.89 9.48 -6.35
CA ASP A 37 -12.02 8.61 -6.73
C ASP A 37 -12.01 8.27 -8.21
N VAL A 38 -11.67 9.23 -9.06
CA VAL A 38 -11.55 8.97 -10.49
C VAL A 38 -10.39 8.04 -10.77
N ALA A 39 -9.24 8.27 -10.11
CA ALA A 39 -8.07 7.42 -10.28
C ALA A 39 -8.35 5.98 -9.86
N MET A 40 -9.19 5.80 -8.86
CA MET A 40 -9.52 4.50 -8.30
C MET A 40 -10.85 3.93 -8.78
N LYS A 41 -11.39 4.43 -9.88
CA LYS A 41 -12.75 4.03 -10.29
C LYS A 41 -12.93 2.53 -10.49
N GLY A 42 -11.87 1.81 -10.78
CA GLY A 42 -11.94 0.37 -10.97
C GLY A 42 -11.90 -0.45 -9.68
N LEU A 43 -11.72 0.21 -8.55
CA LEU A 43 -11.61 -0.47 -7.26
C LEU A 43 -12.95 -0.53 -6.54
N THR A 44 -13.10 -1.54 -5.67
CA THR A 44 -14.30 -1.64 -4.82
C THR A 44 -14.24 -0.56 -3.73
N PRO A 45 -15.40 -0.25 -3.10
CA PRO A 45 -15.39 0.71 -1.99
C PRO A 45 -14.44 0.31 -0.86
N GLU A 46 -14.32 -0.99 -0.58
CA GLU A 46 -13.40 -1.47 0.44
C GLU A 46 -11.95 -1.16 0.05
N GLU A 47 -11.60 -1.45 -1.20
CA GLU A 47 -10.25 -1.19 -1.71
C GLU A 47 -9.94 0.30 -1.69
N LYS A 48 -10.88 1.12 -2.12
CA LYS A 48 -10.73 2.57 -2.08
C LYS A 48 -10.49 3.08 -0.66
N SER A 49 -11.22 2.51 0.29
CA SER A 49 -11.09 2.89 1.69
C SER A 49 -9.69 2.59 2.23
N MET A 50 -9.19 1.39 1.94
CA MET A 50 -7.84 1.02 2.39
C MET A 50 -6.78 1.96 1.83
N VAL A 51 -6.91 2.29 0.56
CA VAL A 51 -5.95 3.19 -0.09
C VAL A 51 -6.04 4.60 0.51
N LYS A 52 -7.25 5.12 0.68
CA LYS A 52 -7.44 6.47 1.21
C LYS A 52 -6.94 6.61 2.64
N ARG A 53 -7.11 5.57 3.46
CA ARG A 53 -6.63 5.58 4.83
C ARG A 53 -5.15 5.30 4.95
N LEU A 54 -4.50 4.92 3.85
CA LEU A 54 -3.12 4.46 3.87
C LEU A 54 -2.93 3.34 4.88
N ASP A 55 -3.86 2.40 4.87
CA ASP A 55 -3.84 1.26 5.78
C ASP A 55 -2.95 0.17 5.21
N TRP A 56 -1.65 0.34 5.42
CA TRP A 56 -0.63 -0.52 4.83
C TRP A 56 -0.80 -1.98 5.21
N LYS A 57 -1.10 -2.23 6.47
CA LYS A 57 -1.27 -3.59 6.94
C LYS A 57 -2.51 -4.24 6.31
N ALA A 58 -3.61 -3.52 6.24
CA ALA A 58 -4.83 -4.05 5.64
C ALA A 58 -4.61 -4.36 4.16
N MET A 59 -3.91 -3.48 3.44
CA MET A 59 -3.62 -3.71 2.04
C MET A 59 -2.70 -4.92 1.85
N GLN A 60 -1.70 -5.07 2.71
CA GLN A 60 -0.81 -6.22 2.65
C GLN A 60 -1.56 -7.51 2.92
N ASP A 61 -2.41 -7.52 3.95
CA ASP A 61 -3.22 -8.68 4.28
C ASP A 61 -4.19 -9.03 3.15
N TYR A 62 -4.65 -8.01 2.43
CA TYR A 62 -5.53 -8.18 1.27
C TYR A 62 -4.80 -8.81 0.08
N GLY A 63 -3.49 -8.70 0.05
CA GLY A 63 -2.67 -9.30 -1.00
C GLY A 63 -1.80 -8.32 -1.79
N ALA A 64 -1.77 -7.06 -1.39
CA ALA A 64 -0.92 -6.08 -2.06
C ALA A 64 0.55 -6.41 -1.82
N SER A 65 1.37 -6.32 -2.86
CA SER A 65 2.79 -6.55 -2.70
C SER A 65 3.46 -5.32 -2.08
N PHE A 66 4.50 -5.56 -1.31
CA PHE A 66 5.26 -4.46 -0.72
C PHE A 66 5.78 -3.50 -1.80
N PHE A 67 6.23 -4.07 -2.90
CA PHE A 67 6.74 -3.30 -4.03
C PHE A 67 5.69 -2.33 -4.57
N CYS A 68 4.45 -2.80 -4.70
CA CYS A 68 3.36 -1.95 -5.16
C CYS A 68 2.97 -0.91 -4.12
N LEU A 69 3.01 -1.28 -2.83
CA LEU A 69 2.71 -0.34 -1.75
C LEU A 69 3.71 0.81 -1.72
N GLU A 70 4.95 0.55 -2.07
CA GLU A 70 5.95 1.62 -2.16
C GLU A 70 5.57 2.70 -3.16
N LYS A 71 4.86 2.34 -4.23
CA LYS A 71 4.43 3.33 -5.22
C LYS A 71 3.43 4.30 -4.61
N LEU A 72 2.51 3.77 -3.82
CA LEU A 72 1.56 4.61 -3.11
C LEU A 72 2.26 5.48 -2.07
N ALA A 73 3.18 4.89 -1.33
CA ALA A 73 3.94 5.62 -0.31
C ALA A 73 4.67 6.82 -0.93
N ARG A 74 5.35 6.60 -2.04
CA ARG A 74 6.04 7.70 -2.74
C ARG A 74 5.08 8.78 -3.19
N THR A 75 3.94 8.37 -3.72
CA THR A 75 2.93 9.33 -4.20
C THR A 75 2.41 10.20 -3.07
N LYS A 76 2.23 9.62 -1.89
CA LYS A 76 1.70 10.34 -0.73
C LYS A 76 2.79 10.92 0.18
N GLY A 77 4.05 10.73 -0.18
CA GLY A 77 5.13 11.27 0.63
C GLY A 77 5.40 10.51 1.93
N VAL A 78 5.02 9.25 1.99
CA VAL A 78 5.25 8.40 3.16
C VAL A 78 6.57 7.68 2.97
N SER A 79 7.44 7.72 3.97
CA SER A 79 8.74 7.05 3.90
C SER A 79 8.57 5.54 4.11
N ASN A 80 9.53 4.77 3.62
CA ASN A 80 9.51 3.32 3.83
C ASN A 80 9.53 2.95 5.31
N PRO A 81 10.34 3.59 6.18
CA PRO A 81 10.28 3.31 7.60
C PRO A 81 8.90 3.54 8.22
N GLU A 82 8.20 4.61 7.81
CA GLU A 82 6.85 4.85 8.29
C GLU A 82 5.90 3.73 7.91
N MET A 83 5.99 3.28 6.65
CA MET A 83 5.15 2.22 6.16
C MET A 83 5.41 0.91 6.90
N VAL A 84 6.70 0.58 7.10
CA VAL A 84 7.07 -0.64 7.81
C VAL A 84 6.64 -0.57 9.28
N ALA A 85 6.78 0.59 9.90
CA ALA A 85 6.30 0.78 11.29
C ALA A 85 4.81 0.48 11.39
N HIS A 86 4.04 0.92 10.41
CA HIS A 86 2.60 0.65 10.40
C HIS A 86 2.32 -0.85 10.32
N PHE A 87 3.06 -1.58 9.51
CA PHE A 87 2.91 -3.04 9.43
C PHE A 87 3.11 -3.70 10.79
N ARG A 88 4.00 -3.15 11.59
CA ARG A 88 4.34 -3.70 12.90
C ARG A 88 3.44 -3.16 14.01
N GLY A 89 2.52 -2.26 13.68
CA GLY A 89 1.66 -1.66 14.67
C GLY A 89 2.41 -0.70 15.59
N GLU A 90 3.49 -0.11 15.11
CA GLU A 90 4.34 0.79 15.87
C GLU A 90 4.27 2.21 15.31
N THR A 91 4.62 3.19 16.13
CA THR A 91 4.84 4.53 15.62
C THR A 91 6.19 4.55 14.92
N LEU A 92 6.39 5.51 14.04
CA LEU A 92 7.68 5.65 13.38
C LEU A 92 8.80 5.82 14.39
N GLU A 93 8.58 6.61 15.43
CA GLU A 93 9.58 6.84 16.46
C GLU A 93 9.97 5.53 17.14
N THR A 94 8.98 4.75 17.58
CA THR A 94 9.24 3.47 18.22
C THR A 94 9.95 2.51 17.28
N PHE A 95 9.53 2.46 16.03
CA PHE A 95 10.14 1.60 15.03
C PHE A 95 11.63 1.94 14.85
N LEU A 96 11.95 3.22 14.72
CA LEU A 96 13.34 3.62 14.53
C LEU A 96 14.21 3.31 15.73
N LYS A 97 13.65 3.41 16.94
CA LYS A 97 14.38 3.03 18.15
C LYS A 97 14.71 1.54 18.18
N THR A 98 13.71 0.72 17.89
CA THR A 98 13.89 -0.73 17.97
C THR A 98 14.70 -1.29 16.81
N ARG A 99 14.78 -0.54 15.71
CA ARG A 99 15.50 -0.98 14.53
C ARG A 99 16.94 -0.47 14.50
N ARG A 100 17.33 0.23 15.51
CA ARG A 100 18.71 0.67 15.59
C ARG A 100 19.62 -0.52 15.70
N VAL A 101 20.56 -0.61 14.79
CA VAL A 101 21.58 -1.66 14.83
C VAL A 101 22.94 -1.02 15.07
N PRO A 102 23.90 -1.79 15.56
CA PRO A 102 25.22 -1.21 15.89
C PRO A 102 25.83 -0.39 14.80
N GLY A 103 25.69 -0.79 13.58
CA GLY A 103 26.27 -0.06 12.47
C GLY A 103 25.48 1.15 11.99
N ALA A 104 24.28 1.32 12.49
CA ALA A 104 23.37 2.36 12.01
C ALA A 104 23.50 3.69 12.74
N ARG A 105 24.32 3.77 13.71
CA ARG A 105 24.48 5.01 14.50
C ARG A 105 25.49 5.93 13.89
#